data_de6f030a1ec13d71039c0ae6a70dc9e1
#
_entry.id   de6f030a1ec13d71039c0ae6a70dc9e1
#
_cell.length_a   1.000
_cell.length_b   1.000
_cell.length_c   1.000
_cell.angle_alpha   90.00
_cell.angle_beta   90.00
_cell.angle_gamma   90.00
#
_symmetry.space_group_name_H-M   'P 1'
#
loop_
_entity.id
_entity.type
_entity.pdbx_description
1 polymer ?
#
loop_
_entity_poly.entity_id
_entity_poly.type
_entity_poly.pdbx_seq_one_letter_code
_entity_poly.pdbx_strand_id
1 'polypeptide(L)'
;TQVRSRRLMKELQDIARLSDRFISVELVDESLFDWNVKLHQVDKDSVLWQDMKETNTEFILLNLTFPDNFPFSPPFMRVLSPRLENGYVLDGGAICMELLTPRGWSSAYTVEAVMRQFAASLVKGQGRICRKAGKSKKSFSRKEAEATFKSLVKTHEKYGWVTPPVSDG
;
A
#
# COMPACT_ATOMS: atom_id res chain seq x y z
N THR A 1 -18.38 7.98 7.37
CA THR A 1 -19.26 9.05 6.90
C THR A 1 -19.80 8.72 5.51
N GLN A 2 -20.87 9.40 5.13
CA GLN A 2 -21.42 9.23 3.78
C GLN A 2 -20.45 9.67 2.70
N VAL A 3 -19.65 10.70 2.95
CA VAL A 3 -18.64 11.16 1.99
C VAL A 3 -17.60 10.08 1.74
N ARG A 4 -17.10 9.47 2.80
CA ARG A 4 -16.14 8.36 2.70
C ARG A 4 -16.74 7.20 1.92
N SER A 5 -17.94 6.78 2.28
CA SER A 5 -18.61 5.63 1.65
C SER A 5 -18.86 5.86 0.16
N ARG A 6 -19.36 7.04 -0.21
CA ARG A 6 -19.61 7.37 -1.62
C ARG A 6 -18.33 7.37 -2.43
N ARG A 7 -17.28 7.96 -1.88
CA ARG A 7 -15.99 8.02 -2.58
C ARG A 7 -15.44 6.62 -2.80
N LEU A 8 -15.47 5.76 -1.77
CA LEU A 8 -14.93 4.42 -1.87
C LEU A 8 -15.76 3.54 -2.81
N MET A 9 -17.07 3.67 -2.79
CA MET A 9 -17.92 2.94 -3.74
C MET A 9 -17.61 3.34 -5.18
N LYS A 10 -17.43 4.62 -5.43
CA LYS A 10 -17.07 5.09 -6.76
C LYS A 10 -15.70 4.55 -7.18
N GLU A 11 -14.72 4.56 -6.28
CA GLU A 11 -13.39 4.06 -6.60
C GLU A 11 -13.39 2.56 -6.89
N LEU A 12 -14.19 1.78 -6.17
CA LEU A 12 -14.36 0.36 -6.48
C LEU A 12 -14.91 0.15 -7.88
N GLN A 13 -15.91 0.94 -8.27
CA GLN A 13 -16.48 0.86 -9.61
C GLN A 13 -15.45 1.22 -10.68
N ASP A 14 -14.68 2.27 -10.45
CA ASP A 14 -13.67 2.72 -11.40
C ASP A 14 -12.56 1.67 -11.55
N ILE A 15 -12.12 1.08 -10.45
CA ILE A 15 -11.10 0.02 -10.47
C ILE A 15 -11.61 -1.21 -11.22
N ALA A 16 -12.86 -1.59 -11.02
CA ALA A 16 -13.45 -2.74 -11.71
C ALA A 16 -13.49 -2.56 -13.23
N ARG A 17 -13.46 -1.31 -13.71
CA ARG A 17 -13.49 -0.99 -15.14
C ARG A 17 -12.11 -0.85 -15.77
N LEU A 18 -11.03 -0.98 -14.99
CA LEU A 18 -9.68 -0.87 -15.54
C LEU A 18 -9.42 -2.00 -16.53
N SER A 19 -9.10 -1.63 -17.76
CA SER A 19 -8.87 -2.59 -18.84
C SER A 19 -7.53 -3.31 -18.70
N ASP A 20 -6.54 -2.68 -18.07
CA ASP A 20 -5.21 -3.23 -17.94
C ASP A 20 -5.02 -4.15 -16.73
N ARG A 21 -6.05 -4.31 -15.92
CA ARG A 21 -6.00 -5.14 -14.71
C ARG A 21 -4.80 -4.84 -13.82
N PHE A 22 -4.47 -3.58 -13.73
CA PHE A 22 -3.32 -3.13 -12.95
C PHE A 22 -3.44 -3.57 -11.49
N ILE A 23 -4.60 -3.37 -10.88
CA ILE A 23 -4.91 -3.78 -9.51
C ILE A 23 -6.26 -4.49 -9.45
N SER A 24 -6.45 -5.29 -8.40
CA SER A 24 -7.77 -5.82 -8.04
C SER A 24 -7.97 -5.66 -6.54
N VAL A 25 -9.22 -5.58 -6.11
CA VAL A 25 -9.58 -5.26 -4.73
C VAL A 25 -10.54 -6.30 -4.19
N GLU A 26 -10.29 -6.72 -2.93
CA GLU A 26 -11.22 -7.51 -2.14
C GLU A 26 -11.47 -6.79 -0.84
N LEU A 27 -12.73 -6.74 -0.41
CA LEU A 27 -13.06 -6.16 0.89
C LEU A 27 -12.73 -7.15 2.00
N VAL A 28 -12.09 -6.67 3.06
CA VAL A 28 -11.79 -7.49 4.23
C VAL A 28 -13.05 -7.56 5.09
N ASP A 29 -13.52 -8.78 5.38
CA ASP A 29 -14.75 -9.01 6.18
C ASP A 29 -15.95 -8.19 5.67
N GLU A 30 -16.04 -8.03 4.35
CA GLU A 30 -17.09 -7.25 3.70
C GLU A 30 -17.12 -5.77 4.09
N SER A 31 -16.04 -5.27 4.69
CA SER A 31 -15.94 -3.87 5.08
C SER A 31 -15.54 -2.98 3.90
N LEU A 32 -16.33 -1.96 3.63
CA LEU A 32 -16.00 -0.96 2.62
C LEU A 32 -14.74 -0.15 2.99
N PHE A 33 -14.33 -0.19 4.24
CA PHE A 33 -13.26 0.67 4.78
C PHE A 33 -11.95 -0.08 5.00
N ASP A 34 -11.89 -1.34 4.62
CA ASP A 34 -10.71 -2.19 4.79
C ASP A 34 -10.56 -3.07 3.55
N TRP A 35 -9.55 -2.75 2.73
CA TRP A 35 -9.35 -3.40 1.44
C TRP A 35 -8.05 -4.17 1.40
N ASN A 36 -8.10 -5.36 0.81
CA ASN A 36 -6.90 -6.03 0.32
C ASN A 36 -6.78 -5.75 -1.16
N VAL A 37 -5.65 -5.16 -1.55
CA VAL A 37 -5.40 -4.75 -2.93
C VAL A 37 -4.25 -5.59 -3.49
N LYS A 38 -4.47 -6.20 -4.65
CA LYS A 38 -3.44 -6.96 -5.36
C LYS A 38 -2.87 -6.07 -6.46
N LEU A 39 -1.58 -5.84 -6.42
CA LEU A 39 -0.86 -5.15 -7.47
C LEU A 39 -0.33 -6.20 -8.45
N HIS A 40 -0.91 -6.25 -9.64
CA HIS A 40 -0.62 -7.30 -10.61
C HIS A 40 0.51 -6.94 -11.57
N GLN A 41 0.81 -5.65 -11.73
CA GLN A 41 1.76 -5.23 -12.74
C GLN A 41 2.81 -4.29 -12.16
N VAL A 42 4.06 -4.65 -12.38
CA VAL A 42 5.21 -3.77 -12.17
C VAL A 42 5.97 -3.67 -13.48
N ASP A 43 6.85 -2.68 -13.59
CA ASP A 43 7.65 -2.47 -14.79
C ASP A 43 8.41 -3.75 -15.15
N LYS A 44 8.22 -4.24 -16.37
CA LYS A 44 8.85 -5.47 -16.86
C LYS A 44 10.36 -5.37 -16.97
N ASP A 45 10.89 -4.18 -17.02
CA ASP A 45 12.33 -3.95 -17.07
C ASP A 45 12.96 -3.86 -15.68
N SER A 46 12.16 -4.00 -14.62
CA SER A 46 12.64 -3.90 -13.26
C SER A 46 13.18 -5.23 -12.73
N VAL A 47 14.10 -5.12 -11.77
CA VAL A 47 14.59 -6.29 -11.05
C VAL A 47 13.47 -6.95 -10.25
N LEU A 48 12.57 -6.16 -9.71
CA LEU A 48 11.41 -6.68 -8.97
C LEU A 48 10.56 -7.60 -9.84
N TRP A 49 10.30 -7.22 -11.08
CA TRP A 49 9.53 -8.05 -12.00
C TRP A 49 10.22 -9.40 -12.23
N GLN A 50 11.54 -9.38 -12.38
CA GLN A 50 12.31 -10.62 -12.52
C GLN A 50 12.23 -11.47 -11.25
N ASP A 51 12.33 -10.85 -10.07
CA ASP A 51 12.17 -11.57 -8.81
C ASP A 51 10.79 -12.21 -8.72
N MET A 52 9.75 -11.50 -9.13
CA MET A 52 8.39 -12.04 -9.11
C MET A 52 8.26 -13.26 -10.02
N LYS A 53 8.88 -13.22 -11.20
CA LYS A 53 8.87 -14.37 -12.11
C LYS A 53 9.62 -15.56 -11.53
N GLU A 54 10.80 -15.33 -10.99
CA GLU A 54 11.64 -16.39 -10.44
C GLU A 54 11.03 -17.07 -9.22
N THR A 55 10.24 -16.32 -8.44
CA THR A 55 9.60 -16.84 -7.23
C THR A 55 8.14 -17.24 -7.45
N ASN A 56 7.65 -17.18 -8.67
CA ASN A 56 6.25 -17.44 -9.01
C ASN A 56 5.29 -16.57 -8.20
N THR A 57 5.65 -15.31 -7.98
CA THR A 57 4.84 -14.33 -7.29
C THR A 57 3.99 -13.61 -8.34
N GLU A 58 2.68 -13.81 -8.30
CA GLU A 58 1.78 -13.25 -9.31
C GLU A 58 1.37 -11.81 -9.02
N PHE A 59 1.39 -11.41 -7.75
CA PHE A 59 1.00 -10.07 -7.34
C PHE A 59 1.64 -9.71 -6.02
N ILE A 60 1.66 -8.40 -5.74
CA ILE A 60 2.03 -7.89 -4.43
C ILE A 60 0.73 -7.57 -3.71
N LEU A 61 0.56 -8.11 -2.51
CA LEU A 61 -0.65 -7.92 -1.71
C LEU A 61 -0.45 -6.81 -0.70
N LEU A 62 -1.38 -5.86 -0.71
CA LEU A 62 -1.38 -4.74 0.21
C LEU A 62 -2.70 -4.69 0.97
N ASN A 63 -2.67 -4.05 2.12
CA ASN A 63 -3.88 -3.74 2.86
C ASN A 63 -4.00 -2.22 2.98
N LEU A 64 -5.17 -1.71 2.68
CA LEU A 64 -5.53 -0.30 2.83
C LEU A 64 -6.69 -0.17 3.78
N THR A 65 -6.53 0.64 4.82
CA THR A 65 -7.64 1.02 5.69
C THR A 65 -7.89 2.51 5.56
N PHE A 66 -9.16 2.90 5.60
CA PHE A 66 -9.56 4.27 5.29
C PHE A 66 -10.11 4.94 6.55
N PRO A 67 -9.51 6.08 6.97
CA PRO A 67 -9.98 6.77 8.17
C PRO A 67 -11.36 7.40 7.97
N ASP A 68 -12.01 7.73 9.07
CA ASP A 68 -13.37 8.26 9.04
C ASP A 68 -13.52 9.50 8.18
N ASN A 69 -12.51 10.33 8.13
CA ASN A 69 -12.53 11.57 7.34
C ASN A 69 -11.97 11.42 5.93
N PHE A 70 -11.70 10.19 5.47
CA PHE A 70 -11.32 9.97 4.08
C PHE A 70 -12.40 10.56 3.17
N PRO A 71 -12.11 11.26 2.08
CA PRO A 71 -10.81 11.39 1.39
C PRO A 71 -9.95 12.58 1.85
N PHE A 72 -10.24 13.21 2.97
CA PHE A 72 -9.51 14.40 3.43
C PHE A 72 -8.23 14.05 4.19
N SER A 73 -8.10 12.80 4.58
CA SER A 73 -6.85 12.24 5.11
C SER A 73 -6.48 11.00 4.31
N PRO A 74 -5.17 10.67 4.21
CA PRO A 74 -4.75 9.52 3.43
C PRO A 74 -5.17 8.20 4.07
N PRO A 75 -5.23 7.13 3.26
CA PRO A 75 -5.41 5.79 3.81
C PRO A 75 -4.14 5.34 4.52
N PHE A 76 -4.28 4.39 5.45
CA PHE A 76 -3.15 3.62 5.94
C PHE A 76 -2.92 2.45 4.99
N MET A 77 -1.71 2.36 4.46
CA MET A 77 -1.36 1.37 3.44
C MET A 77 -0.10 0.63 3.85
N ARG A 78 -0.13 -0.68 3.71
CA ARG A 78 1.01 -1.53 4.05
C ARG A 78 1.07 -2.73 3.11
N VAL A 79 2.27 -3.25 2.92
CA VAL A 79 2.49 -4.48 2.16
C VAL A 79 2.29 -5.67 3.08
N LEU A 80 1.47 -6.62 2.66
CA LEU A 80 1.26 -7.86 3.38
C LEU A 80 2.18 -8.98 2.86
N SER A 81 2.33 -9.11 1.55
CA SER A 81 3.18 -10.12 0.93
C SER A 81 3.50 -9.75 -0.51
N PRO A 82 4.62 -10.23 -1.08
CA PRO A 82 5.70 -10.93 -0.39
C PRO A 82 6.49 -9.96 0.50
N ARG A 83 7.39 -10.48 1.31
CA ARG A 83 8.30 -9.62 2.08
C ARG A 83 9.27 -8.95 1.11
N LEU A 84 9.27 -7.63 1.11
CA LEU A 84 10.09 -6.82 0.20
C LEU A 84 11.23 -6.15 0.95
N GLU A 85 12.32 -5.93 0.25
CA GLU A 85 13.42 -5.09 0.72
C GLU A 85 13.67 -3.98 -0.29
N ASN A 86 14.12 -2.81 0.16
CA ASN A 86 14.27 -1.59 -0.63
C ASN A 86 12.91 -1.11 -1.17
N GLY A 87 12.91 -0.24 -2.18
CA GLY A 87 11.68 0.22 -2.82
C GLY A 87 10.81 1.09 -1.93
N TYR A 88 11.40 1.69 -0.89
CA TYR A 88 10.68 2.50 0.10
C TYR A 88 9.67 1.70 0.94
N VAL A 89 9.87 0.38 1.01
CA VAL A 89 9.12 -0.48 1.93
C VAL A 89 10.03 -0.80 3.10
N LEU A 90 9.53 -0.51 4.30
CA LEU A 90 10.27 -0.73 5.53
C LEU A 90 9.96 -2.11 6.09
N ASP A 91 10.75 -2.55 7.07
CA ASP A 91 10.47 -3.78 7.80
C ASP A 91 9.03 -3.73 8.34
N GLY A 92 8.34 -4.86 8.26
CA GLY A 92 6.94 -4.93 8.68
C GLY A 92 5.94 -4.49 7.62
N GLY A 93 6.41 -4.09 6.42
CA GLY A 93 5.53 -3.73 5.30
C GLY A 93 5.08 -2.28 5.26
N ALA A 94 5.54 -1.44 6.19
CA ALA A 94 5.22 -0.02 6.17
C ALA A 94 5.82 0.64 4.92
N ILE A 95 5.11 1.60 4.37
CA ILE A 95 5.49 2.25 3.11
C ILE A 95 5.90 3.69 3.38
N CYS A 96 7.08 4.06 2.87
CA CYS A 96 7.59 5.42 2.98
C CYS A 96 7.26 6.19 1.69
N MET A 97 6.10 6.84 1.67
CA MET A 97 5.66 7.71 0.57
C MET A 97 5.06 8.98 1.15
N GLU A 98 5.52 10.12 0.65
CA GLU A 98 5.05 11.41 1.14
C GLU A 98 3.55 11.60 0.95
N LEU A 99 3.00 11.12 -0.16
CA LEU A 99 1.57 11.27 -0.44
C LEU A 99 0.67 10.51 0.54
N LEU A 100 1.23 9.56 1.31
CA LEU A 100 0.50 8.87 2.36
C LEU A 100 0.54 9.61 3.71
N THR A 101 1.06 10.82 3.72
CA THR A 101 1.07 11.67 4.92
C THR A 101 0.11 12.84 4.74
N PRO A 102 -0.40 13.44 5.83
CA PRO A 102 -1.32 14.58 5.69
C PRO A 102 -0.76 15.73 4.88
N ARG A 103 0.54 15.91 4.90
CA ARG A 103 1.20 17.01 4.20
C ARG A 103 1.27 16.79 2.70
N GLY A 104 1.44 15.55 2.28
CA GLY A 104 1.56 15.20 0.86
C GLY A 104 0.25 14.69 0.24
N TRP A 105 -0.76 14.46 1.03
CA TRP A 105 -2.03 13.92 0.57
C TRP A 105 -2.92 14.99 -0.05
N SER A 106 -3.65 14.61 -1.09
CA SER A 106 -4.72 15.42 -1.67
C SER A 106 -6.01 14.61 -1.74
N SER A 107 -7.13 15.23 -1.41
CA SER A 107 -8.44 14.57 -1.51
C SER A 107 -8.79 14.18 -2.93
N ALA A 108 -8.10 14.73 -3.92
CA ALA A 108 -8.28 14.37 -5.32
C ALA A 108 -7.58 13.08 -5.72
N TYR A 109 -6.66 12.56 -4.91
CA TYR A 109 -5.95 11.33 -5.23
C TYR A 109 -6.89 10.14 -5.14
N THR A 110 -6.87 9.30 -6.16
CA THR A 110 -7.63 8.04 -6.20
C THR A 110 -6.75 6.90 -5.70
N VAL A 111 -7.39 5.81 -5.30
CA VAL A 111 -6.64 4.60 -4.93
C VAL A 111 -5.83 4.10 -6.11
N GLU A 112 -6.38 4.14 -7.32
CA GLU A 112 -5.62 3.80 -8.53
C GLU A 112 -4.35 4.63 -8.65
N ALA A 113 -4.45 5.95 -8.50
CA ALA A 113 -3.30 6.85 -8.59
C ALA A 113 -2.26 6.54 -7.51
N VAL A 114 -2.70 6.29 -6.29
CA VAL A 114 -1.81 5.89 -5.18
C VAL A 114 -1.08 4.60 -5.51
N MET A 115 -1.79 3.62 -6.03
CA MET A 115 -1.20 2.32 -6.38
C MET A 115 -0.20 2.44 -7.54
N ARG A 116 -0.49 3.29 -8.53
CA ARG A 116 0.45 3.54 -9.63
C ARG A 116 1.71 4.24 -9.13
N GLN A 117 1.56 5.19 -8.22
CA GLN A 117 2.71 5.85 -7.61
C GLN A 117 3.53 4.87 -6.76
N PHE A 118 2.86 3.98 -6.03
CA PHE A 118 3.53 2.95 -5.25
C PHE A 118 4.34 2.02 -6.15
N ALA A 119 3.76 1.54 -7.24
CA ALA A 119 4.44 0.68 -8.19
C ALA A 119 5.69 1.36 -8.76
N ALA A 120 5.58 2.65 -9.11
CA ALA A 120 6.71 3.44 -9.61
C ALA A 120 7.80 3.59 -8.54
N SER A 121 7.39 3.83 -7.29
CA SER A 121 8.33 3.98 -6.16
C SER A 121 9.08 2.68 -5.87
N LEU A 122 8.41 1.53 -5.97
CA LEU A 122 9.07 0.23 -5.81
C LEU A 122 10.22 0.06 -6.79
N VAL A 123 9.97 0.39 -8.05
CA VAL A 123 10.98 0.26 -9.11
C VAL A 123 12.09 1.30 -8.92
N LYS A 124 11.73 2.55 -8.67
CA LYS A 124 12.69 3.64 -8.47
C LYS A 124 13.61 3.37 -7.29
N GLY A 125 13.08 2.80 -6.21
CA GLY A 125 13.85 2.45 -5.03
C GLY A 125 14.53 1.08 -5.12
N GLN A 126 14.51 0.44 -6.28
CA GLN A 126 15.12 -0.87 -6.52
C GLN A 126 14.58 -1.94 -5.57
N GLY A 127 13.26 -1.99 -5.45
CA GLY A 127 12.59 -2.99 -4.62
C GLY A 127 12.92 -4.41 -5.07
N ARG A 128 13.07 -5.30 -4.12
CA ARG A 128 13.38 -6.70 -4.32
C ARG A 128 12.54 -7.57 -3.41
N ILE A 129 12.28 -8.79 -3.83
CA ILE A 129 11.69 -9.78 -2.91
C ILE A 129 12.80 -10.28 -1.99
N CYS A 130 12.54 -10.26 -0.69
CA CYS A 130 13.52 -10.68 0.31
C CYS A 130 13.75 -12.17 0.21
N ARG A 131 15.03 -12.60 0.01
CA ARG A 131 15.41 -14.01 -0.17
C ARG A 131 16.22 -14.58 0.97
N LYS A 132 16.28 -13.87 2.10
CA LYS A 132 17.08 -14.31 3.23
C LYS A 132 16.38 -15.42 4.01
N ALA A 133 17.00 -16.62 4.08
CA ALA A 133 16.66 -17.68 5.02
C ALA A 133 15.16 -18.01 5.15
N GLY A 134 14.49 -18.23 4.02
CA GLY A 134 13.08 -18.62 4.00
C GLY A 134 12.09 -17.51 4.30
N LYS A 135 12.57 -16.29 4.46
CA LYS A 135 11.71 -15.14 4.74
C LYS A 135 11.04 -14.56 3.49
N SER A 136 11.53 -14.88 2.30
CA SER A 136 11.06 -14.32 1.05
C SER A 136 9.58 -14.59 0.77
N LYS A 137 9.05 -15.72 1.25
CA LYS A 137 7.66 -16.11 1.03
C LYS A 137 6.76 -15.82 2.23
N LYS A 138 7.29 -15.27 3.32
CA LYS A 138 6.49 -14.95 4.50
C LYS A 138 5.83 -13.60 4.33
N SER A 139 4.56 -13.54 4.72
CA SER A 139 3.84 -12.28 4.77
C SER A 139 4.28 -11.44 5.96
N PHE A 140 4.15 -10.14 5.84
CA PHE A 140 4.27 -9.26 7.00
C PHE A 140 3.07 -9.44 7.90
N SER A 141 3.28 -9.52 9.21
CA SER A 141 2.18 -9.54 10.15
C SER A 141 1.64 -8.11 10.34
N ARG A 142 0.37 -8.02 10.75
CA ARG A 142 -0.23 -6.73 11.08
C ARG A 142 0.55 -6.04 12.20
N LYS A 143 0.95 -6.81 13.21
CA LYS A 143 1.73 -6.29 14.34
C LYS A 143 3.07 -5.72 13.90
N GLU A 144 3.77 -6.40 12.99
CA GLU A 144 5.04 -5.91 12.45
C GLU A 144 4.83 -4.58 11.70
N ALA A 145 3.82 -4.53 10.84
CA ALA A 145 3.52 -3.33 10.06
C ALA A 145 3.17 -2.15 10.95
N GLU A 146 2.36 -2.36 11.98
CA GLU A 146 1.97 -1.32 12.92
C GLU A 146 3.17 -0.80 13.72
N ALA A 147 4.02 -1.70 14.19
CA ALA A 147 5.21 -1.32 14.95
C ALA A 147 6.15 -0.45 14.10
N THR A 148 6.39 -0.86 12.86
CA THR A 148 7.26 -0.12 11.95
C THR A 148 6.63 1.22 11.55
N PHE A 149 5.32 1.24 11.32
CA PHE A 149 4.60 2.47 11.00
C PHE A 149 4.68 3.48 12.16
N LYS A 150 4.49 3.03 13.40
CA LYS A 150 4.61 3.90 14.57
C LYS A 150 6.00 4.51 14.68
N SER A 151 7.03 3.73 14.42
CA SER A 151 8.41 4.22 14.39
C SER A 151 8.61 5.28 13.31
N LEU A 152 8.05 5.03 12.12
CA LEU A 152 8.10 5.97 11.00
C LEU A 152 7.37 7.28 11.33
N VAL A 153 6.21 7.19 11.98
CA VAL A 153 5.44 8.35 12.42
C VAL A 153 6.26 9.24 13.34
N LYS A 154 6.91 8.65 14.34
CA LYS A 154 7.75 9.40 15.28
C LYS A 154 8.89 10.13 14.57
N THR A 155 9.50 9.48 13.60
CA THR A 155 10.56 10.08 12.81
C THR A 155 10.04 11.27 12.00
N HIS A 156 8.89 11.09 11.37
CA HIS A 156 8.32 12.13 10.52
C HIS A 156 7.74 13.30 11.32
N GLU A 157 7.18 13.05 12.48
CA GLU A 157 6.73 14.12 13.38
C GLU A 157 7.89 15.05 13.75
N LYS A 158 9.06 14.48 14.02
CA LYS A 158 10.27 15.25 14.32
C LYS A 158 10.64 16.19 13.17
N TYR A 159 10.34 15.82 11.93
CA TYR A 159 10.64 16.62 10.74
C TYR A 159 9.42 17.34 10.17
N GLY A 160 8.35 17.46 10.94
CA GLY A 160 7.14 18.17 10.51
C GLY A 160 6.12 17.34 9.78
N TRP A 161 6.24 16.02 9.80
CA TRP A 161 5.19 15.12 9.31
C TRP A 161 4.19 14.84 10.41
N VAL A 162 2.93 14.90 10.05
CA VAL A 162 1.84 14.51 10.95
C VAL A 162 1.05 13.44 10.23
N THR A 163 1.00 12.23 10.80
CA THR A 163 0.18 11.16 10.22
C THR A 163 -1.20 11.19 10.84
N PRO A 164 -2.23 10.86 10.04
CA PRO A 164 -3.59 10.76 10.60
C PRO A 164 -3.69 9.58 11.55
N PRO A 165 -4.65 9.61 12.47
CA PRO A 165 -4.91 8.44 13.30
C PRO A 165 -5.27 7.27 12.40
N VAL A 166 -4.63 6.13 12.65
CA VAL A 166 -4.93 4.89 11.93
C VAL A 166 -6.03 4.19 12.68
N SER A 167 -7.13 3.95 11.99
CA SER A 167 -8.19 3.13 12.54
C SER A 167 -7.75 1.67 12.43
N ASP A 168 -7.45 1.06 13.54
CA ASP A 168 -7.10 -0.36 13.61
C ASP A 168 -8.36 -1.19 13.72
N GLY A 169 -9.19 -1.04 12.75
CA GLY A 169 -10.38 -1.85 12.74
C GLY A 169 -10.11 -3.35 12.84
#